data_5674c1b9d61205d92937f33be3f04b52
#
_entry.id   5674c1b9d61205d92937f33be3f04b52
#
_cell.length_a   1.000
_cell.length_b   1.000
_cell.length_c   1.000
_cell.angle_alpha   90.00
_cell.angle_beta   90.00
_cell.angle_gamma   90.00
#
_symmetry.space_group_name_H-M   'P 1'
#
loop_
_entity.id
_entity.type
_entity.pdbx_description
1 polymer ?
#
loop_
_entity_poly.entity_id
_entity_poly.type
_entity_poly.pdbx_seq_one_letter_code
_entity_poly.pdbx_strand_id
1 'polypeptide(L)'
;LSLRYRNFDVSAQINGAFGHKIYNGTALSYMNMSSFPDYNVLRGAPAAKIEDQIASDYWLESGDYVNIDYVTIGWNIPVKSRFVQGVRASVSVNNLATITAYSGLTPMINSHVLNATMGIDDKRSIPVYRTYSVGLNIQF
;
A
#
# COMPACT_ATOMS: atom_id res chain seq x y z
N LEU A 1 -9.52 0.51 -14.94
CA LEU A 1 -10.27 -0.54 -15.60
C LEU A 1 -11.72 -0.46 -15.18
N SER A 2 -12.67 -0.58 -16.14
CA SER A 2 -14.10 -0.64 -15.84
C SER A 2 -14.77 -1.65 -16.76
N LEU A 3 -15.60 -2.51 -16.20
CA LEU A 3 -16.34 -3.54 -16.91
C LEU A 3 -17.79 -3.57 -16.42
N ARG A 4 -18.73 -3.64 -17.34
CA ARG A 4 -20.16 -3.79 -17.04
C ARG A 4 -20.72 -5.01 -17.75
N TYR A 5 -21.43 -5.83 -16.99
CA TYR A 5 -22.15 -6.97 -17.53
C TYR A 5 -23.52 -7.10 -16.88
N ARG A 6 -24.58 -6.91 -17.70
CA ARG A 6 -25.97 -6.85 -17.22
C ARG A 6 -26.15 -5.85 -16.07
N ASN A 7 -26.49 -6.35 -14.88
CA ASN A 7 -26.74 -5.54 -13.67
C ASN A 7 -25.48 -5.39 -12.78
N PHE A 8 -24.36 -5.99 -13.17
CA PHE A 8 -23.12 -5.91 -12.43
C PHE A 8 -22.14 -4.96 -13.12
N ASP A 9 -21.40 -4.25 -12.32
CA ASP A 9 -20.23 -3.50 -12.77
C ASP A 9 -19.05 -3.73 -11.84
N VAL A 10 -17.87 -3.73 -12.42
CA VAL A 10 -16.61 -3.83 -11.71
C VAL A 10 -15.73 -2.68 -12.15
N SER A 11 -15.16 -1.98 -11.21
CA SER A 11 -14.11 -0.99 -11.47
C SER A 11 -12.88 -1.27 -10.64
N ALA A 12 -11.71 -1.08 -11.22
CA ALA A 12 -10.44 -1.24 -10.54
C ALA A 12 -9.44 -0.21 -11.04
N GLN A 13 -8.57 0.23 -10.15
CA GLN A 13 -7.43 1.06 -10.49
C GLN A 13 -6.15 0.35 -10.08
N ILE A 14 -5.21 0.31 -11.01
CA ILE A 14 -3.89 -0.27 -10.83
C ILE A 14 -2.89 0.81 -11.22
N ASN A 15 -1.89 1.02 -10.40
CA ASN A 15 -0.76 1.86 -10.70
C ASN A 15 0.56 1.14 -10.39
N GLY A 16 1.67 1.69 -10.84
CA GLY A 16 2.98 1.16 -10.56
C GLY A 16 4.08 2.13 -10.96
N ALA A 17 5.23 1.94 -10.39
CA ALA A 17 6.45 2.65 -10.76
C ALA A 17 7.61 1.65 -10.83
N PHE A 18 8.49 1.86 -11.79
CA PHE A 18 9.60 0.96 -12.07
C PHE A 18 10.88 1.73 -12.36
N GLY A 19 12.02 1.09 -12.14
CA GLY A 19 13.33 1.61 -12.47
C GLY A 19 13.87 2.63 -11.46
N HIS A 20 13.28 2.72 -10.27
CA HIS A 20 13.77 3.56 -9.18
C HIS A 20 14.29 2.72 -8.01
N LYS A 21 15.08 3.37 -7.16
CA LYS A 21 15.63 2.76 -5.97
C LYS A 21 15.19 3.51 -4.73
N ILE A 22 15.10 2.79 -3.63
CA ILE A 22 14.76 3.30 -2.31
C ILE A 22 15.92 3.03 -1.37
N TYR A 23 16.36 4.05 -0.67
CA TYR A 23 17.32 3.90 0.41
C TYR A 23 16.57 3.53 1.69
N ASN A 24 16.78 2.29 2.16
CA ASN A 24 16.09 1.75 3.32
C ASN A 24 16.76 2.19 4.63
N GLY A 25 16.53 3.43 5.04
CA GLY A 25 17.05 3.98 6.29
C GLY A 25 16.41 3.35 7.54
N THR A 26 15.22 2.77 7.38
CA THR A 26 14.58 1.97 8.43
C THR A 26 15.38 0.70 8.70
N ALA A 27 15.77 -0.03 7.67
CA ALA A 27 16.63 -1.22 7.82
C ALA A 27 18.02 -0.85 8.34
N LEU A 28 18.65 0.21 7.80
CA LEU A 28 19.91 0.73 8.35
C LEU A 28 19.85 0.94 9.87
N SER A 29 18.74 1.49 10.37
CA SER A 29 18.60 1.83 11.78
C SER A 29 18.29 0.63 12.69
N TYR A 30 17.54 -0.35 12.20
CA TYR A 30 16.99 -1.42 13.05
C TYR A 30 17.48 -2.83 12.70
N MET A 31 18.35 -2.97 11.70
CA MET A 31 18.88 -4.27 11.29
C MET A 31 20.18 -4.66 12.01
N ASN A 32 20.64 -3.86 12.95
CA ASN A 32 21.79 -4.17 13.78
C ASN A 32 21.41 -4.38 15.25
N MET A 33 22.27 -5.10 15.99
CA MET A 33 22.04 -5.43 17.38
C MET A 33 22.54 -4.36 18.35
N SER A 34 23.30 -3.35 17.90
CA SER A 34 23.83 -2.30 18.77
C SER A 34 22.75 -1.43 19.43
N SER A 35 21.57 -1.35 18.80
CA SER A 35 20.43 -0.62 19.34
C SER A 35 19.62 -1.40 20.40
N PHE A 36 19.88 -2.68 20.55
CA PHE A 36 19.20 -3.51 21.56
C PHE A 36 19.95 -3.46 22.90
N PRO A 37 19.27 -3.34 24.08
CA PRO A 37 17.83 -3.42 24.27
C PRO A 37 17.09 -2.07 24.28
N ASP A 38 17.76 -0.95 24.06
CA ASP A 38 17.17 0.39 24.16
C ASP A 38 16.06 0.60 23.12
N TYR A 39 16.22 -0.01 21.94
CA TYR A 39 15.22 -0.02 20.87
C TYR A 39 14.96 -1.43 20.38
N ASN A 40 13.75 -1.65 19.88
CA ASN A 40 13.45 -2.87 19.13
C ASN A 40 14.26 -2.94 17.85
N VAL A 41 14.65 -4.15 17.47
CA VAL A 41 15.34 -4.43 16.22
C VAL A 41 14.47 -5.25 15.28
N LEU A 42 14.77 -5.22 13.99
CA LEU A 42 14.07 -6.04 13.00
C LEU A 42 14.37 -7.53 13.26
N ARG A 43 13.38 -8.37 12.96
CA ARG A 43 13.46 -9.83 13.19
C ARG A 43 14.71 -10.48 12.56
N GLY A 44 15.21 -9.93 11.46
CA GLY A 44 16.40 -10.41 10.79
C GLY A 44 17.74 -9.97 11.40
N ALA A 45 17.71 -8.99 12.31
CA ALA A 45 18.94 -8.38 12.84
C ALA A 45 19.93 -9.37 13.46
N PRO A 46 19.50 -10.37 14.29
CA PRO A 46 20.45 -11.34 14.85
C PRO A 46 21.14 -12.20 13.81
N ALA A 47 20.45 -12.50 12.71
CA ALA A 47 21.01 -13.31 11.62
C ALA A 47 21.89 -12.50 10.67
N ALA A 48 21.64 -11.20 10.54
CA ALA A 48 22.38 -10.31 9.65
C ALA A 48 23.81 -10.04 10.15
N LYS A 49 24.07 -10.16 11.46
CA LYS A 49 25.38 -9.93 12.11
C LYS A 49 25.98 -8.56 11.74
N ILE A 50 25.14 -7.55 11.58
CA ILE A 50 25.55 -6.19 11.31
C ILE A 50 25.81 -5.51 12.65
N GLU A 51 27.05 -5.06 12.87
CA GLU A 51 27.45 -4.44 14.14
C GLU A 51 27.37 -2.91 14.08
N ASP A 52 27.65 -2.32 12.89
CA ASP A 52 27.73 -0.88 12.73
C ASP A 52 26.66 -0.34 11.76
N GLN A 53 26.14 0.84 12.08
CA GLN A 53 25.19 1.58 11.24
C GLN A 53 25.92 2.41 10.18
N ILE A 54 26.52 1.76 9.20
CA ILE A 54 27.25 2.44 8.12
C ILE A 54 26.30 2.70 6.96
N ALA A 55 26.12 3.97 6.62
CA ALA A 55 25.39 4.38 5.44
C ALA A 55 26.15 3.96 4.17
N SER A 56 25.60 3.05 3.40
CA SER A 56 26.19 2.49 2.19
C SER A 56 25.11 2.10 1.18
N ASP A 57 25.51 1.70 -0.01
CA ASP A 57 24.65 1.17 -1.06
C ASP A 57 24.05 -0.21 -0.72
N TYR A 58 24.55 -0.87 0.32
CA TYR A 58 23.94 -2.09 0.86
C TYR A 58 22.44 -1.92 1.20
N TRP A 59 22.05 -0.71 1.61
CA TRP A 59 20.68 -0.38 1.98
C TRP A 59 19.85 0.14 0.81
N LEU A 60 20.39 0.09 -0.41
CA LEU A 60 19.71 0.59 -1.61
C LEU A 60 18.97 -0.55 -2.30
N GLU A 61 17.65 -0.59 -2.12
CA GLU A 61 16.79 -1.62 -2.65
C GLU A 61 16.04 -1.17 -3.92
N SER A 62 15.50 -2.13 -4.68
CA SER A 62 14.56 -1.82 -5.76
C SER A 62 13.27 -1.25 -5.18
N GLY A 63 12.84 -0.11 -5.71
CA GLY A 63 11.57 0.51 -5.38
C GLY A 63 10.43 0.10 -6.31
N ASP A 64 10.65 -0.83 -7.23
CA ASP A 64 9.65 -1.26 -8.20
C ASP A 64 8.41 -1.82 -7.50
N TYR A 65 7.25 -1.38 -7.96
CA TYR A 65 5.99 -1.89 -7.43
C TYR A 65 4.85 -1.84 -8.45
N VAL A 66 3.85 -2.67 -8.19
CA VAL A 66 2.50 -2.59 -8.77
C VAL A 66 1.51 -2.55 -7.61
N ASN A 67 0.66 -1.54 -7.58
CA ASN A 67 -0.36 -1.37 -6.56
C ASN A 67 -1.76 -1.49 -7.16
N ILE A 68 -2.64 -2.23 -6.50
CA ILE A 68 -4.07 -2.26 -6.79
C ILE A 68 -4.74 -1.30 -5.81
N ASP A 69 -4.99 -0.06 -6.28
CA ASP A 69 -5.48 1.02 -5.45
C ASP A 69 -6.87 0.74 -4.92
N TYR A 70 -7.75 0.31 -5.81
CA TYR A 70 -9.08 -0.12 -5.41
C TYR A 70 -9.68 -1.13 -6.39
N VAL A 71 -10.60 -1.90 -5.86
CA VAL A 71 -11.55 -2.71 -6.62
C VAL A 71 -12.94 -2.46 -6.05
N THR A 72 -13.88 -2.11 -6.92
CA THR A 72 -15.30 -1.92 -6.56
C THR A 72 -16.15 -2.84 -7.41
N ILE A 73 -17.06 -3.55 -6.78
CA ILE A 73 -18.09 -4.37 -7.43
C ILE A 73 -19.44 -3.76 -7.09
N GLY A 74 -20.21 -3.42 -8.10
CA GLY A 74 -21.55 -2.87 -7.98
C GLY A 74 -22.59 -3.82 -8.57
N TRP A 75 -23.75 -3.87 -7.94
CA TRP A 75 -24.90 -4.62 -8.41
C TRP A 75 -26.14 -3.72 -8.39
N ASN A 76 -26.69 -3.46 -9.58
CA ASN A 76 -27.96 -2.77 -9.75
C ASN A 76 -29.08 -3.81 -9.62
N ILE A 77 -29.74 -3.83 -8.47
CA ILE A 77 -30.79 -4.78 -8.13
C ILE A 77 -32.04 -4.41 -8.92
N PRO A 78 -32.57 -5.31 -9.77
CA PRO A 78 -33.80 -5.02 -10.50
C PRO A 78 -34.99 -5.01 -9.51
N VAL A 79 -35.55 -3.84 -9.28
CA VAL A 79 -36.71 -3.66 -8.39
C VAL A 79 -37.94 -3.35 -9.23
N LYS A 80 -39.07 -4.03 -8.94
CA LYS A 80 -40.37 -3.74 -9.50
C LYS A 80 -41.24 -3.13 -8.39
N SER A 81 -41.08 -1.83 -8.13
CA SER A 81 -41.83 -1.11 -7.13
C SER A 81 -42.37 0.20 -7.68
N ARG A 82 -43.52 0.66 -7.18
CA ARG A 82 -44.10 1.95 -7.52
C ARG A 82 -43.36 3.11 -6.82
N PHE A 83 -42.74 2.82 -5.70
CA PHE A 83 -42.12 3.83 -4.81
C PHE A 83 -40.61 3.85 -4.90
N VAL A 84 -39.97 2.76 -5.31
CA VAL A 84 -38.52 2.63 -5.43
C VAL A 84 -38.15 2.50 -6.89
N GLN A 85 -37.43 3.48 -7.41
CA GLN A 85 -36.97 3.53 -8.81
C GLN A 85 -35.73 2.70 -9.08
N GLY A 86 -34.89 2.54 -8.07
CA GLY A 86 -33.67 1.75 -8.20
C GLY A 86 -33.00 1.44 -6.86
N VAL A 87 -32.33 0.31 -6.80
CA VAL A 87 -31.49 -0.09 -5.67
C VAL A 87 -30.12 -0.52 -6.20
N ARG A 88 -29.06 0.04 -5.65
CA ARG A 88 -27.68 -0.36 -5.98
C ARG A 88 -26.94 -0.76 -4.72
N ALA A 89 -26.45 -1.97 -4.69
CA ALA A 89 -25.50 -2.45 -3.68
C ALA A 89 -24.07 -2.38 -4.25
N SER A 90 -23.10 -2.05 -3.42
CA SER A 90 -21.70 -2.04 -3.82
C SER A 90 -20.78 -2.49 -2.68
N VAL A 91 -19.69 -3.14 -3.07
CA VAL A 91 -18.58 -3.50 -2.18
C VAL A 91 -17.31 -2.94 -2.79
N SER A 92 -16.53 -2.24 -1.98
CA SER A 92 -15.25 -1.68 -2.40
C SER A 92 -14.15 -2.09 -1.44
N VAL A 93 -12.98 -2.37 -2.00
CA VAL A 93 -11.75 -2.56 -1.23
C VAL A 93 -10.73 -1.56 -1.75
N ASN A 94 -10.23 -0.71 -0.86
CA ASN A 94 -9.13 0.21 -1.18
C ASN A 94 -7.81 -0.37 -0.67
N ASN A 95 -6.73 -0.08 -1.37
CA ASN A 95 -5.39 -0.59 -1.11
C ASN A 95 -5.38 -2.13 -1.02
N LEU A 96 -5.94 -2.77 -2.07
CA LEU A 96 -6.15 -4.21 -2.06
C LEU A 96 -4.84 -4.98 -1.94
N ALA A 97 -3.82 -4.60 -2.71
CA ALA A 97 -2.52 -5.26 -2.68
C ALA A 97 -1.44 -4.36 -3.29
N THR A 98 -0.23 -4.46 -2.73
CA THR A 98 1.00 -3.93 -3.32
C THR A 98 1.95 -5.09 -3.58
N ILE A 99 2.38 -5.24 -4.81
CA ILE A 99 3.34 -6.26 -5.25
C ILE A 99 4.67 -5.54 -5.42
N THR A 100 5.66 -5.90 -4.63
CA THR A 100 6.99 -5.27 -4.62
C THR A 100 8.04 -6.22 -4.06
N ALA A 101 9.30 -5.99 -4.43
CA ALA A 101 10.46 -6.64 -3.83
C ALA A 101 11.07 -5.82 -2.69
N TYR A 102 10.57 -4.59 -2.45
CA TYR A 102 11.04 -3.74 -1.37
C TYR A 102 10.74 -4.36 0.00
N SER A 103 11.75 -4.39 0.88
CA SER A 103 11.65 -5.06 2.19
C SER A 103 11.01 -4.20 3.29
N GLY A 104 10.84 -2.90 3.07
CA GLY A 104 10.22 -1.97 4.02
C GLY A 104 8.69 -2.03 4.01
N LEU A 105 8.06 -1.10 4.74
CA LEU A 105 6.60 -1.10 4.93
C LEU A 105 5.82 -0.79 3.67
N THR A 106 6.34 0.08 2.81
CA THR A 106 5.72 0.46 1.54
C THR A 106 6.78 1.00 0.59
N PRO A 107 6.73 0.66 -0.71
CA PRO A 107 7.60 1.28 -1.71
C PRO A 107 7.12 2.67 -2.14
N MET A 108 5.89 3.04 -1.75
CA MET A 108 5.32 4.36 -2.04
C MET A 108 5.79 5.38 -1.00
N ILE A 109 7.10 5.66 -1.00
CA ILE A 109 7.72 6.56 -0.04
C ILE A 109 7.56 7.99 -0.50
N ASN A 110 6.74 8.73 0.21
CA ASN A 110 6.66 10.18 0.16
C ASN A 110 7.44 10.77 1.35
N SER A 111 8.75 10.56 1.36
CA SER A 111 9.57 11.18 2.37
C SER A 111 9.51 12.70 2.20
N HIS A 112 8.98 13.32 3.17
CA HIS A 112 8.83 14.75 3.43
C HIS A 112 9.29 15.73 2.34
N VAL A 113 8.28 16.29 1.71
CA VAL A 113 8.36 17.40 0.76
C VAL A 113 9.24 18.57 1.26
N LEU A 114 9.41 18.71 2.56
CA LEU A 114 10.18 19.82 3.18
C LEU A 114 11.70 19.68 3.04
N ASN A 115 12.24 18.48 2.84
CA ASN A 115 13.70 18.27 2.84
C ASN A 115 14.24 17.65 1.54
N ALA A 116 13.46 17.62 0.48
CA ALA A 116 13.86 17.07 -0.84
C ALA A 116 14.52 15.65 -0.78
N THR A 117 14.13 14.83 0.18
CA THR A 117 14.67 13.47 0.38
C THR A 117 13.76 12.43 -0.27
N MET A 118 13.50 12.58 -1.55
CA MET A 118 12.73 11.60 -2.31
C MET A 118 13.51 10.27 -2.38
N GLY A 119 12.80 9.16 -2.15
CA GLY A 119 13.39 7.84 -2.25
C GLY A 119 14.16 7.37 -1.01
N ILE A 120 14.07 8.08 0.12
CA ILE A 120 14.64 7.65 1.39
C ILE A 120 13.51 7.25 2.35
N ASP A 121 13.55 6.01 2.81
CA ASP A 121 12.71 5.54 3.93
C ASP A 121 13.36 5.95 5.25
N ASP A 122 12.85 7.00 5.87
CA ASP A 122 13.43 7.63 7.07
C ASP A 122 12.73 7.23 8.39
N LYS A 123 12.12 6.06 8.43
CA LYS A 123 11.37 5.53 9.59
C LYS A 123 10.02 6.21 9.86
N ARG A 124 9.58 7.12 9.00
CA ARG A 124 8.30 7.83 9.13
C ARG A 124 7.23 7.29 8.20
N SER A 125 7.55 6.24 7.45
CA SER A 125 6.59 5.55 6.59
C SER A 125 5.48 4.93 7.42
N ILE A 126 4.24 5.25 7.08
CA ILE A 126 3.06 4.68 7.72
C ILE A 126 2.55 3.54 6.84
N PRO A 127 2.23 2.37 7.42
CA PRO A 127 1.62 1.29 6.64
C PRO A 127 0.35 1.75 5.94
N VAL A 128 0.21 1.37 4.69
CA VAL A 128 -1.01 1.64 3.92
C VAL A 128 -2.10 0.69 4.39
N TYR A 129 -3.23 1.25 4.85
CA TYR A 129 -4.35 0.47 5.36
C TYR A 129 -5.23 -0.05 4.22
N ARG A 130 -5.62 -1.32 4.33
CA ARG A 130 -6.69 -1.86 3.50
C ARG A 130 -8.03 -1.51 4.12
N THR A 131 -8.90 -0.89 3.31
CA THR A 131 -10.22 -0.46 3.76
C THR A 131 -11.30 -1.20 2.97
N TYR A 132 -12.25 -1.78 3.68
CA TYR A 132 -13.42 -2.42 3.11
C TYR A 132 -14.64 -1.53 3.32
N SER A 133 -15.40 -1.30 2.27
CA SER A 133 -16.60 -0.48 2.30
C SER A 133 -17.76 -1.21 1.66
N VAL A 134 -18.93 -1.12 2.29
CA VAL A 134 -20.19 -1.61 1.73
C VAL A 134 -21.13 -0.42 1.57
N GLY A 135 -21.69 -0.27 0.39
CA GLY A 135 -22.63 0.81 0.07
C GLY A 135 -23.96 0.27 -0.40
N LEU A 136 -25.04 0.94 0.02
CA LEU A 136 -26.40 0.73 -0.47
C LEU A 136 -26.98 2.09 -0.86
N ASN A 137 -27.39 2.22 -2.11
CA ASN A 137 -28.05 3.40 -2.63
C ASN A 137 -29.46 3.03 -3.07
N ILE A 138 -30.46 3.77 -2.58
CA ILE A 138 -31.86 3.57 -2.90
C ILE A 138 -32.41 4.86 -3.49
N GLN A 139 -33.00 4.78 -4.68
CA GLN A 139 -33.67 5.87 -5.37
C GLN A 139 -35.18 5.70 -5.24
N PHE A 140 -35.84 6.75 -4.79
CA PHE A 140 -37.29 6.84 -4.64
C PHE A 140 -37.94 7.66 -5.74
#